data_4ab074f04838594f5949904ac970b73a
#
_entry.id   4ab074f04838594f5949904ac970b73a
#
_cell.length_a   1.000
_cell.length_b   1.000
_cell.length_c   1.000
_cell.angle_alpha   90.00
_cell.angle_beta   90.00
_cell.angle_gamma   90.00
#
_symmetry.space_group_name_H-M   'P 1'
#
loop_
_entity.id
_entity.type
_entity.pdbx_description
1 polymer ?
#
loop_
_entity_poly.entity_id
_entity_poly.type
_entity_poly.pdbx_seq_one_letter_code
_entity_poly.pdbx_strand_id
1 'polypeptide(L)'
;MKKLKVLAVAACLMIIGNEVKAQTKIGYIDAETILYLMPEVGKIDSLVRLYQTDTIGQEYNSLMQTYQFKDSIFRDTLHVSAAVREQTGRELAQLLPTLQNWQQIAQEASQNKQTQLLAPVMKRIQDAINAVAKEKGYTYVVSRESILVAPDADNLLQPVAKKLNITLPPQLLPGYKPQAGGR
;
A
#
# COMPACT_ATOMS: atom_id res chain seq x y z
N MET A 1 -56.55 -6.87 -42.98
CA MET A 1 -55.88 -5.67 -42.47
C MET A 1 -55.94 -5.55 -40.93
N LYS A 2 -57.08 -5.84 -40.26
CA LYS A 2 -57.20 -5.77 -38.79
C LYS A 2 -56.32 -6.77 -38.04
N LYS A 3 -56.17 -8.02 -38.54
CA LYS A 3 -55.34 -9.07 -37.93
C LYS A 3 -53.83 -8.75 -37.98
N LEU A 4 -53.37 -8.07 -39.04
CA LEU A 4 -51.96 -7.65 -39.16
C LEU A 4 -51.57 -6.53 -38.18
N LYS A 5 -52.53 -5.63 -37.91
CA LYS A 5 -52.30 -4.53 -36.91
C LYS A 5 -52.24 -5.08 -35.48
N VAL A 6 -53.02 -6.09 -35.15
CA VAL A 6 -53.00 -6.76 -33.84
C VAL A 6 -51.69 -7.52 -33.64
N LEU A 7 -51.16 -8.16 -34.68
CA LEU A 7 -49.87 -8.87 -34.62
C LEU A 7 -48.70 -7.90 -34.42
N ALA A 8 -48.73 -6.73 -35.07
CA ALA A 8 -47.71 -5.69 -34.90
C ALA A 8 -47.72 -5.07 -33.48
N VAL A 9 -48.88 -4.87 -32.89
CA VAL A 9 -49.02 -4.36 -31.51
C VAL A 9 -48.54 -5.42 -30.50
N ALA A 10 -48.86 -6.71 -30.72
CA ALA A 10 -48.35 -7.79 -29.86
C ALA A 10 -46.83 -7.95 -29.93
N ALA A 11 -46.22 -7.79 -31.11
CA ALA A 11 -44.78 -7.82 -31.29
C ALA A 11 -44.08 -6.63 -30.59
N CYS A 12 -44.67 -5.41 -30.63
CA CYS A 12 -44.15 -4.27 -29.93
C CYS A 12 -44.25 -4.43 -28.40
N LEU A 13 -45.29 -5.03 -27.86
CA LEU A 13 -45.45 -5.31 -26.43
C LEU A 13 -44.44 -6.34 -25.91
N MET A 14 -43.96 -7.27 -26.72
CA MET A 14 -42.90 -8.21 -26.32
C MET A 14 -41.51 -7.58 -26.25
N ILE A 15 -41.27 -6.45 -26.91
CA ILE A 15 -39.96 -5.74 -26.90
C ILE A 15 -39.83 -4.85 -25.67
N ILE A 16 -40.93 -4.40 -25.07
CA ILE A 16 -40.93 -3.47 -23.92
C ILE A 16 -40.71 -4.18 -22.57
N GLY A 17 -40.80 -5.53 -22.53
CA GLY A 17 -40.75 -6.33 -21.30
C GLY A 17 -39.38 -6.65 -20.75
N ASN A 18 -38.27 -6.30 -21.40
CA ASN A 18 -36.94 -6.58 -20.93
C ASN A 18 -36.28 -5.31 -20.31
N GLU A 19 -36.87 -4.79 -19.25
CA GLU A 19 -36.06 -4.02 -18.30
C GLU A 19 -35.06 -4.97 -17.66
N VAL A 20 -33.91 -5.15 -18.28
CA VAL A 20 -32.75 -5.74 -17.63
C VAL A 20 -32.37 -4.79 -16.52
N LYS A 21 -32.99 -4.95 -15.34
CA LYS A 21 -32.44 -4.35 -14.11
C LYS A 21 -31.02 -4.87 -14.02
N ALA A 22 -30.07 -4.03 -14.38
CA ALA A 22 -28.67 -4.30 -14.12
C ALA A 22 -28.55 -4.44 -12.60
N GLN A 23 -28.61 -5.69 -12.11
CA GLN A 23 -28.40 -5.97 -10.70
C GLN A 23 -27.00 -5.51 -10.37
N THR A 24 -26.91 -4.54 -9.46
CA THR A 24 -25.62 -4.08 -8.94
C THR A 24 -24.87 -5.25 -8.35
N LYS A 25 -23.81 -5.70 -9.03
CA LYS A 25 -23.02 -6.82 -8.61
C LYS A 25 -21.90 -6.30 -7.69
N ILE A 26 -21.90 -6.80 -6.46
CA ILE A 26 -20.91 -6.43 -5.43
C ILE A 26 -20.00 -7.62 -5.20
N GLY A 27 -18.70 -7.43 -5.38
CA GLY A 27 -17.67 -8.40 -5.03
C GLY A 27 -16.93 -7.97 -3.77
N TYR A 28 -16.12 -8.87 -3.22
CA TYR A 28 -15.28 -8.57 -2.08
C TYR A 28 -13.90 -9.20 -2.23
N ILE A 29 -12.91 -8.62 -1.54
CA ILE A 29 -11.55 -9.11 -1.55
C ILE A 29 -10.84 -8.77 -0.23
N ASP A 30 -9.97 -9.67 0.19
CA ASP A 30 -8.93 -9.41 1.19
C ASP A 30 -7.65 -8.97 0.45
N ALA A 31 -7.50 -7.66 0.27
CA ALA A 31 -6.36 -7.07 -0.42
C ALA A 31 -5.07 -7.16 0.41
N GLU A 32 -5.18 -7.24 1.74
CA GLU A 32 -4.05 -7.38 2.65
C GLU A 32 -3.41 -8.76 2.49
N THR A 33 -4.22 -9.82 2.40
CA THR A 33 -3.72 -11.16 2.07
C THR A 33 -2.96 -11.17 0.74
N ILE A 34 -3.46 -10.50 -0.31
CA ILE A 34 -2.71 -10.36 -1.58
C ILE A 34 -1.38 -9.65 -1.36
N LEU A 35 -1.37 -8.55 -0.61
CA LEU A 35 -0.16 -7.77 -0.32
C LEU A 35 0.91 -8.65 0.33
N TYR A 36 0.57 -9.41 1.38
CA TYR A 36 1.52 -10.30 2.06
C TYR A 36 2.09 -11.40 1.17
N LEU A 37 1.34 -11.83 0.16
CA LEU A 37 1.77 -12.84 -0.79
C LEU A 37 2.59 -12.29 -1.96
N MET A 38 2.70 -10.96 -2.10
CA MET A 38 3.52 -10.34 -3.15
C MET A 38 5.02 -10.58 -2.88
N PRO A 39 5.77 -11.14 -3.84
CA PRO A 39 7.20 -11.44 -3.65
C PRO A 39 8.05 -10.21 -3.33
N GLU A 40 7.62 -9.04 -3.80
CA GLU A 40 8.31 -7.77 -3.57
C GLU A 40 8.25 -7.34 -2.11
N VAL A 41 7.15 -7.66 -1.39
CA VAL A 41 6.95 -7.27 0.01
C VAL A 41 8.00 -7.91 0.92
N GLY A 42 8.35 -9.17 0.67
CA GLY A 42 9.42 -9.85 1.43
C GLY A 42 10.80 -9.18 1.33
N LYS A 43 11.02 -8.34 0.32
CA LYS A 43 12.28 -7.59 0.15
C LYS A 43 12.26 -6.21 0.79
N ILE A 44 11.07 -5.66 1.08
CA ILE A 44 10.92 -4.28 1.58
C ILE A 44 11.63 -4.09 2.91
N ASP A 45 11.51 -5.04 3.83
CA ASP A 45 12.18 -4.97 5.13
C ASP A 45 13.71 -4.90 4.99
N SER A 46 14.27 -5.63 4.03
CA SER A 46 15.70 -5.58 3.75
C SER A 46 16.13 -4.24 3.15
N LEU A 47 15.31 -3.68 2.26
CA LEU A 47 15.56 -2.38 1.65
C LEU A 47 15.42 -1.23 2.66
N VAL A 48 14.47 -1.33 3.59
CA VAL A 48 14.33 -0.34 4.69
C VAL A 48 15.52 -0.41 5.63
N ARG A 49 15.97 -1.63 6.01
CA ARG A 49 17.19 -1.79 6.82
C ARG A 49 18.43 -1.22 6.13
N LEU A 50 18.59 -1.49 4.85
CA LEU A 50 19.69 -0.92 4.07
C LEU A 50 19.64 0.61 4.06
N TYR A 51 18.45 1.18 3.87
CA TYR A 51 18.25 2.62 3.96
C TYR A 51 18.59 3.20 5.34
N GLN A 52 18.24 2.48 6.41
CA GLN A 52 18.59 2.87 7.78
C GLN A 52 20.10 2.90 8.02
N THR A 53 20.84 1.90 7.51
CA THR A 53 22.29 1.84 7.70
C THR A 53 23.04 2.79 6.79
N ASP A 54 22.72 2.78 5.50
CA ASP A 54 23.53 3.43 4.49
C ASP A 54 23.15 4.91 4.24
N THR A 55 21.91 5.28 4.56
CA THR A 55 21.47 6.67 4.40
C THR A 55 21.34 7.36 5.74
N ILE A 56 20.42 6.89 6.59
CA ILE A 56 20.13 7.53 7.87
C ILE A 56 21.35 7.51 8.80
N GLY A 57 22.06 6.37 8.85
CA GLY A 57 23.26 6.23 9.68
C GLY A 57 24.40 7.12 9.20
N GLN A 58 24.60 7.25 7.88
CA GLN A 58 25.63 8.15 7.33
C GLN A 58 25.28 9.63 7.55
N GLU A 59 24.01 10.00 7.39
CA GLU A 59 23.55 11.37 7.68
C GLU A 59 23.78 11.74 9.15
N TYR A 60 23.46 10.84 10.08
CA TYR A 60 23.75 11.05 11.50
C TYR A 60 25.24 11.25 11.77
N ASN A 61 26.07 10.38 11.22
CA ASN A 61 27.52 10.47 11.40
C ASN A 61 28.10 11.79 10.85
N SER A 62 27.62 12.21 9.67
CA SER A 62 27.99 13.49 9.05
C SER A 62 27.57 14.69 9.91
N LEU A 63 26.33 14.66 10.41
CA LEU A 63 25.80 15.71 11.30
C LEU A 63 26.60 15.78 12.61
N MET A 64 26.91 14.63 13.21
CA MET A 64 27.69 14.54 14.44
C MET A 64 29.14 15.04 14.25
N GLN A 65 29.77 14.66 13.13
CA GLN A 65 31.11 15.15 12.78
C GLN A 65 31.10 16.69 12.59
N THR A 66 30.07 17.19 11.90
CA THR A 66 29.90 18.66 11.73
C THR A 66 29.72 19.36 13.06
N TYR A 67 28.93 18.79 13.96
CA TYR A 67 28.74 19.33 15.31
C TYR A 67 30.04 19.33 16.08
N GLN A 68 30.77 18.22 16.12
CA GLN A 68 32.06 18.12 16.85
C GLN A 68 33.11 19.10 16.31
N PHE A 69 33.19 19.23 14.99
CA PHE A 69 34.10 20.18 14.35
C PHE A 69 33.76 21.61 14.74
N LYS A 70 32.50 22.01 14.69
CA LYS A 70 32.05 23.35 15.09
C LYS A 70 32.22 23.59 16.60
N ASP A 71 31.95 22.57 17.43
CA ASP A 71 32.18 22.66 18.88
C ASP A 71 33.68 22.92 19.22
N SER A 72 34.61 22.28 18.49
CA SER A 72 36.03 22.52 18.64
C SER A 72 36.43 23.97 18.31
N ILE A 73 35.87 24.53 17.23
CA ILE A 73 36.09 25.94 16.85
C ILE A 73 35.50 26.89 17.90
N PHE A 74 34.30 26.61 18.38
CA PHE A 74 33.59 27.42 19.36
C PHE A 74 34.39 27.50 20.70
N ARG A 75 35.00 26.39 21.09
CA ARG A 75 35.79 26.31 22.35
C ARG A 75 37.20 26.88 22.23
N ASP A 76 37.74 27.04 21.04
CA ASP A 76 39.10 27.57 20.86
C ASP A 76 39.13 29.09 21.03
N THR A 77 39.43 29.49 22.25
CA THR A 77 39.54 30.91 22.61
C THR A 77 40.89 31.54 22.28
N LEU A 78 41.90 30.71 21.98
CA LEU A 78 43.26 31.18 21.77
C LEU A 78 43.54 31.49 20.27
N HIS A 79 42.99 30.69 19.37
CA HIS A 79 43.32 30.77 17.96
C HIS A 79 42.13 31.24 17.08
N VAL A 80 40.90 31.29 17.64
CA VAL A 80 39.69 31.68 16.90
C VAL A 80 39.16 33.02 17.43
N SER A 81 38.90 33.95 16.49
CA SER A 81 38.37 35.28 16.86
C SER A 81 36.99 35.19 17.51
N ALA A 82 36.65 36.17 18.35
CA ALA A 82 35.36 36.24 19.04
C ALA A 82 34.15 36.21 18.05
N ALA A 83 34.28 36.94 16.93
CA ALA A 83 33.24 37.00 15.91
C ALA A 83 32.96 35.61 15.26
N VAL A 84 34.02 34.84 14.94
CA VAL A 84 33.89 33.50 14.40
C VAL A 84 33.28 32.55 15.42
N ARG A 85 33.70 32.60 16.67
CA ARG A 85 33.12 31.76 17.75
C ARG A 85 31.63 32.07 17.97
N GLU A 86 31.26 33.35 17.96
CA GLU A 86 29.86 33.76 18.10
C GLU A 86 28.99 33.20 16.92
N GLN A 87 29.48 33.32 15.68
CA GLN A 87 28.83 32.77 14.53
C GLN A 87 28.69 31.23 14.64
N THR A 88 29.78 30.55 15.01
CA THR A 88 29.80 29.10 15.21
C THR A 88 28.83 28.65 16.33
N GLY A 89 28.74 29.46 17.41
CA GLY A 89 27.76 29.21 18.49
C GLY A 89 26.29 29.25 17.98
N ARG A 90 25.96 30.20 17.08
CA ARG A 90 24.63 30.25 16.46
C ARG A 90 24.38 29.03 15.58
N GLU A 91 25.38 28.58 14.84
CA GLU A 91 25.27 27.39 14.00
C GLU A 91 25.11 26.08 14.81
N LEU A 92 25.84 25.97 15.92
CA LEU A 92 25.69 24.87 16.89
C LEU A 92 24.27 24.84 17.48
N ALA A 93 23.74 26.01 17.85
CA ALA A 93 22.37 26.11 18.36
C ALA A 93 21.31 25.68 17.35
N GLN A 94 21.59 25.80 16.06
CA GLN A 94 20.69 25.29 14.98
C GLN A 94 20.82 23.77 14.76
N LEU A 95 22.01 23.19 14.94
CA LEU A 95 22.25 21.76 14.75
C LEU A 95 21.75 20.93 15.94
N LEU A 96 21.83 21.47 17.15
CA LEU A 96 21.52 20.75 18.37
C LEU A 96 20.09 20.16 18.41
N PRO A 97 19.03 20.89 18.05
CA PRO A 97 17.67 20.31 18.01
C PRO A 97 17.54 19.14 17.07
N THR A 98 18.21 19.17 15.92
CA THR A 98 18.21 18.07 14.93
C THR A 98 18.87 16.83 15.53
N LEU A 99 20.02 16.98 16.19
CA LEU A 99 20.69 15.88 16.88
C LEU A 99 19.85 15.32 18.03
N GLN A 100 19.21 16.19 18.82
CA GLN A 100 18.35 15.77 19.93
C GLN A 100 17.11 15.00 19.46
N ASN A 101 16.55 15.38 18.33
CA ASN A 101 15.35 14.74 17.76
C ASN A 101 15.66 13.69 16.71
N TRP A 102 16.96 13.32 16.55
CA TRP A 102 17.38 12.43 15.46
C TRP A 102 16.63 11.10 15.41
N GLN A 103 16.36 10.52 16.57
CA GLN A 103 15.67 9.24 16.65
C GLN A 103 14.27 9.31 16.02
N GLN A 104 13.53 10.39 16.29
CA GLN A 104 12.21 10.62 15.68
C GLN A 104 12.34 10.83 14.17
N ILE A 105 13.29 11.67 13.74
CA ILE A 105 13.57 11.94 12.32
C ILE A 105 13.90 10.63 11.59
N ALA A 106 14.76 9.80 12.16
CA ALA A 106 15.15 8.50 11.61
C ALA A 106 13.96 7.53 11.49
N GLN A 107 13.08 7.52 12.50
CA GLN A 107 11.88 6.70 12.49
C GLN A 107 10.91 7.15 11.40
N GLU A 108 10.63 8.44 11.30
CA GLU A 108 9.76 9.02 10.27
C GLU A 108 10.31 8.77 8.86
N ALA A 109 11.63 8.97 8.66
CA ALA A 109 12.30 8.69 7.39
C ALA A 109 12.17 7.21 6.99
N SER A 110 12.32 6.29 7.95
CA SER A 110 12.17 4.84 7.73
C SER A 110 10.73 4.47 7.34
N GLN A 111 9.72 5.04 8.03
CA GLN A 111 8.30 4.83 7.72
C GLN A 111 7.94 5.38 6.34
N ASN A 112 8.43 6.58 6.02
CA ASN A 112 8.24 7.19 4.70
C ASN A 112 8.87 6.33 3.60
N LYS A 113 10.08 5.79 3.84
CA LYS A 113 10.74 4.87 2.89
C LYS A 113 9.93 3.60 2.68
N GLN A 114 9.42 2.99 3.75
CA GLN A 114 8.56 1.82 3.66
C GLN A 114 7.29 2.09 2.84
N THR A 115 6.60 3.21 3.12
CA THR A 115 5.42 3.63 2.36
C THR A 115 5.74 3.85 0.89
N GLN A 116 6.86 4.50 0.58
CA GLN A 116 7.34 4.72 -0.79
C GLN A 116 7.58 3.40 -1.53
N LEU A 117 8.15 2.40 -0.86
CA LEU A 117 8.42 1.08 -1.45
C LEU A 117 7.13 0.25 -1.62
N LEU A 118 6.15 0.41 -0.72
CA LEU A 118 4.85 -0.26 -0.83
C LEU A 118 3.93 0.34 -1.88
N ALA A 119 4.02 1.64 -2.14
CA ALA A 119 3.11 2.35 -3.04
C ALA A 119 2.98 1.71 -4.44
N PRO A 120 4.05 1.33 -5.16
CA PRO A 120 3.94 0.68 -6.46
C PRO A 120 3.32 -0.73 -6.37
N VAL A 121 3.53 -1.45 -5.26
CA VAL A 121 2.92 -2.76 -5.03
C VAL A 121 1.42 -2.62 -4.83
N MET A 122 1.01 -1.69 -3.97
CA MET A 122 -0.40 -1.36 -3.73
C MET A 122 -1.12 -0.93 -5.02
N LYS A 123 -0.44 -0.11 -5.83
CA LYS A 123 -0.99 0.29 -7.13
C LYS A 123 -1.23 -0.92 -8.04
N ARG A 124 -0.30 -1.85 -8.14
CA ARG A 124 -0.46 -3.08 -8.95
C ARG A 124 -1.63 -3.94 -8.46
N ILE A 125 -1.79 -4.07 -7.14
CA ILE A 125 -2.93 -4.79 -6.54
C ILE A 125 -4.24 -4.10 -6.93
N GLN A 126 -4.33 -2.78 -6.77
CA GLN A 126 -5.52 -2.01 -7.13
C GLN A 126 -5.86 -2.12 -8.62
N ASP A 127 -4.86 -2.03 -9.49
CA ASP A 127 -5.04 -2.18 -10.95
C ASP A 127 -5.55 -3.59 -11.29
N ALA A 128 -5.05 -4.64 -10.62
CA ALA A 128 -5.52 -6.01 -10.81
C ALA A 128 -6.97 -6.20 -10.30
N ILE A 129 -7.32 -5.63 -9.16
CA ILE A 129 -8.70 -5.64 -8.63
C ILE A 129 -9.64 -4.98 -9.62
N ASN A 130 -9.31 -3.79 -10.10
CA ASN A 130 -10.12 -3.05 -11.06
C ASN A 130 -10.31 -3.82 -12.37
N ALA A 131 -9.25 -4.45 -12.87
CA ALA A 131 -9.31 -5.26 -14.09
C ALA A 131 -10.22 -6.48 -13.91
N VAL A 132 -10.07 -7.21 -12.80
CA VAL A 132 -10.91 -8.39 -12.50
C VAL A 132 -12.37 -7.98 -12.26
N ALA A 133 -12.61 -6.87 -11.56
CA ALA A 133 -13.94 -6.34 -11.35
C ALA A 133 -14.65 -6.05 -12.69
N LYS A 134 -13.95 -5.38 -13.60
CA LYS A 134 -14.44 -5.07 -14.95
C LYS A 134 -14.69 -6.34 -15.76
N GLU A 135 -13.76 -7.29 -15.78
CA GLU A 135 -13.87 -8.56 -16.53
C GLU A 135 -15.07 -9.41 -16.06
N LYS A 136 -15.37 -9.38 -14.76
CA LYS A 136 -16.44 -10.17 -14.15
C LYS A 136 -17.77 -9.40 -13.96
N GLY A 137 -17.81 -8.13 -14.37
CA GLY A 137 -19.01 -7.29 -14.30
C GLY A 137 -19.40 -6.87 -12.89
N TYR A 138 -18.45 -6.75 -11.97
CA TYR A 138 -18.70 -6.17 -10.64
C TYR A 138 -18.78 -4.66 -10.74
N THR A 139 -19.82 -4.08 -10.13
CA THR A 139 -20.00 -2.62 -10.01
C THR A 139 -19.22 -2.06 -8.84
N TYR A 140 -19.15 -2.81 -7.74
CA TYR A 140 -18.41 -2.46 -6.54
C TYR A 140 -17.58 -3.65 -6.08
N VAL A 141 -16.41 -3.34 -5.51
CA VAL A 141 -15.60 -4.31 -4.77
C VAL A 141 -15.28 -3.68 -3.41
N VAL A 142 -15.60 -4.41 -2.35
CA VAL A 142 -15.42 -3.96 -0.96
C VAL A 142 -14.41 -4.82 -0.24
N SER A 143 -13.85 -4.31 0.84
CA SER A 143 -12.95 -5.11 1.69
C SER A 143 -13.70 -6.25 2.36
N ARG A 144 -13.06 -7.41 2.49
CA ARG A 144 -13.60 -8.57 3.22
C ARG A 144 -13.97 -8.23 4.66
N GLU A 145 -13.21 -7.35 5.28
CA GLU A 145 -13.42 -6.92 6.67
C GLU A 145 -14.71 -6.12 6.86
N SER A 146 -15.20 -5.48 5.80
CA SER A 146 -16.44 -4.68 5.83
C SER A 146 -17.69 -5.54 5.65
N ILE A 147 -17.55 -6.86 5.44
CA ILE A 147 -18.67 -7.76 5.12
C ILE A 147 -18.76 -8.87 6.17
N LEU A 148 -19.91 -8.98 6.81
CA LEU A 148 -20.19 -10.08 7.77
C LEU A 148 -20.52 -11.40 7.07
N VAL A 149 -21.32 -11.34 6.00
CA VAL A 149 -21.76 -12.51 5.23
C VAL A 149 -21.75 -12.18 3.74
N ALA A 150 -21.14 -13.01 2.93
CA ALA A 150 -21.13 -12.88 1.47
C ALA A 150 -21.01 -14.27 0.81
N PRO A 151 -21.57 -14.46 -0.41
CA PRO A 151 -21.37 -15.68 -1.18
C PRO A 151 -19.90 -15.86 -1.57
N ASP A 152 -19.38 -17.08 -1.50
CA ASP A 152 -18.00 -17.39 -1.92
C ASP A 152 -17.76 -17.10 -3.41
N ALA A 153 -18.79 -17.17 -4.23
CA ALA A 153 -18.73 -16.89 -5.67
C ALA A 153 -18.34 -15.42 -5.98
N ASP A 154 -18.58 -14.50 -5.03
CA ASP A 154 -18.27 -13.07 -5.17
C ASP A 154 -16.92 -12.69 -4.56
N ASN A 155 -16.13 -13.69 -4.11
CA ASN A 155 -14.77 -13.50 -3.63
C ASN A 155 -13.80 -13.33 -4.81
N LEU A 156 -13.12 -12.19 -4.86
CA LEU A 156 -12.17 -11.87 -5.92
C LEU A 156 -10.72 -12.26 -5.60
N LEU A 157 -10.45 -12.84 -4.42
CA LEU A 157 -9.10 -13.18 -4.00
C LEU A 157 -8.37 -14.05 -5.02
N GLN A 158 -9.00 -15.18 -5.41
CA GLN A 158 -8.39 -16.12 -6.36
C GLN A 158 -8.18 -15.53 -7.76
N PRO A 159 -9.18 -14.87 -8.40
CA PRO A 159 -8.96 -14.29 -9.73
C PRO A 159 -7.95 -13.14 -9.73
N VAL A 160 -7.88 -12.34 -8.66
CA VAL A 160 -6.87 -11.28 -8.52
C VAL A 160 -5.47 -11.86 -8.31
N ALA A 161 -5.32 -12.87 -7.44
CA ALA A 161 -4.06 -13.57 -7.25
C ALA A 161 -3.55 -14.18 -8.58
N LYS A 162 -4.43 -14.82 -9.35
CA LYS A 162 -4.10 -15.34 -10.67
C LYS A 162 -3.64 -14.25 -11.64
N LYS A 163 -4.29 -13.08 -11.63
CA LYS A 163 -3.91 -11.94 -12.46
C LYS A 163 -2.55 -11.36 -12.11
N LEU A 164 -2.17 -11.44 -10.84
CA LEU A 164 -0.87 -11.02 -10.31
C LEU A 164 0.21 -12.11 -10.38
N ASN A 165 -0.12 -13.31 -10.88
CA ASN A 165 0.74 -14.51 -10.89
C ASN A 165 1.19 -14.94 -9.48
N ILE A 166 0.29 -14.80 -8.49
CA ILE A 166 0.51 -15.21 -7.12
C ILE A 166 -0.12 -16.58 -6.89
N THR A 167 0.63 -17.50 -6.28
CA THR A 167 0.11 -18.79 -5.84
C THR A 167 -0.52 -18.65 -4.46
N LEU A 168 -1.83 -18.91 -4.36
CA LEU A 168 -2.51 -18.92 -3.07
C LEU A 168 -2.19 -20.21 -2.30
N PRO A 169 -1.90 -20.12 -0.99
CA PRO A 169 -1.85 -21.28 -0.12
C PRO A 169 -3.18 -22.06 -0.15
N PRO A 170 -3.18 -23.41 -0.04
CA PRO A 170 -4.38 -24.21 -0.10
C PRO A 170 -5.49 -23.75 0.84
N GLN A 171 -5.13 -23.22 2.01
CA GLN A 171 -6.05 -22.75 3.05
C GLN A 171 -6.92 -21.55 2.59
N LEU A 172 -6.46 -20.80 1.60
CA LEU A 172 -7.15 -19.63 1.06
C LEU A 172 -7.97 -19.94 -0.22
N LEU A 173 -7.96 -21.21 -0.65
CA LEU A 173 -8.74 -21.63 -1.79
C LEU A 173 -10.20 -21.90 -1.39
N PRO A 174 -11.18 -21.56 -2.24
CA PRO A 174 -12.58 -21.88 -2.00
C PRO A 174 -12.78 -23.39 -1.77
N GLY A 175 -13.53 -23.75 -0.73
CA GLY A 175 -13.81 -25.15 -0.42
C GLY A 175 -12.73 -25.90 0.34
N TYR A 176 -11.66 -25.25 0.77
CA TYR A 176 -10.68 -25.86 1.67
C TYR A 176 -11.34 -26.36 2.96
N LYS A 177 -11.23 -27.67 3.20
CA LYS A 177 -11.60 -28.29 4.45
C LYS A 177 -10.31 -28.67 5.18
N PRO A 178 -10.05 -28.15 6.39
CA PRO A 178 -8.92 -28.62 7.18
C PRO A 178 -9.03 -30.14 7.33
N GLN A 179 -7.98 -30.87 6.95
CA GLN A 179 -7.91 -32.27 7.30
C GLN A 179 -7.84 -32.34 8.84
N ALA A 180 -8.89 -32.89 9.46
CA ALA A 180 -8.87 -33.20 10.87
C ALA A 180 -7.64 -34.09 11.09
N GLY A 181 -6.65 -33.55 11.80
CA GLY A 181 -5.42 -34.28 12.10
C GLY A 181 -5.79 -35.60 12.75
N GLY A 182 -5.40 -36.69 12.10
CA GLY A 182 -5.43 -38.00 12.73
C GLY A 182 -4.61 -37.94 14.01
N ARG A 183 -5.25 -38.26 15.13
CA ARG A 183 -4.60 -38.57 16.40
C ARG A 183 -3.89 -39.90 16.29
#